data_1b247f384d5471d4d4d0abb878e7f461
#
_entry.id   1b247f384d5471d4d4d0abb878e7f461
#
_cell.length_a   1.000
_cell.length_b   1.000
_cell.length_c   1.000
_cell.angle_alpha   90.00
_cell.angle_beta   90.00
_cell.angle_gamma   90.00
#
_symmetry.space_group_name_H-M   'P 1'
#
loop_
_entity.id
_entity.type
_entity.pdbx_description
1 polymer ?
#
loop_
_entity_poly.entity_id
_entity_poly.type
_entity_poly.pdbx_seq_one_letter_code
_entity_poly.pdbx_strand_id
1 'polypeptide(L)'
;NLQPGDAVVLKDGTYHNLEEIHFTGKGVSGKPIVWRAENPGKAVISGKLRLKIYGEYLQLEDLLFYKAWAIGHDMIDFQGEKGVYASFCRMTRCVIDECNDPQKGERPNEGDEYWVGLRGTNNRIDHCYFANKRVGGLVLQVWLSADNHLNNHLIDHNFFGERQPYGGNGAEIIRIGHSWSSQLESRTIVEDNVFFRCSGENEIISVKSCHNVLRRNLFYES
;
A
#
# COMPACT_ATOMS: atom_id res chain seq x y z
N ASN A 1 -13.99 14.42 -16.76
CA ASN A 1 -12.59 14.51 -16.31
C ASN A 1 -12.54 15.31 -15.02
N LEU A 2 -11.94 14.75 -13.96
CA LEU A 2 -11.73 15.43 -12.68
C LEU A 2 -10.73 16.57 -12.85
N GLN A 3 -10.94 17.66 -12.12
CA GLN A 3 -10.09 18.84 -12.09
C GLN A 3 -9.37 18.96 -10.74
N PRO A 4 -8.26 19.72 -10.64
CA PRO A 4 -7.60 19.98 -9.37
C PRO A 4 -8.56 20.56 -8.31
N GLY A 5 -8.68 19.86 -7.19
CA GLY A 5 -9.58 20.17 -6.08
C GLY A 5 -10.91 19.44 -6.11
N ASP A 6 -11.20 18.67 -7.15
CA ASP A 6 -12.40 17.83 -7.17
C ASP A 6 -12.30 16.66 -6.18
N ALA A 7 -13.47 16.21 -5.70
CA ALA A 7 -13.57 15.05 -4.84
C ALA A 7 -14.62 14.05 -5.37
N VAL A 8 -14.20 12.78 -5.44
CA VAL A 8 -15.10 11.63 -5.59
C VAL A 8 -15.44 11.14 -4.19
N VAL A 9 -16.70 11.21 -3.81
CA VAL A 9 -17.16 10.86 -2.47
C VAL A 9 -17.99 9.58 -2.52
N LEU A 10 -17.48 8.53 -1.87
CA LEU A 10 -18.25 7.29 -1.66
C LEU A 10 -19.22 7.47 -0.51
N LYS A 11 -20.49 7.20 -0.76
CA LYS A 11 -21.52 7.14 0.26
C LYS A 11 -21.28 5.98 1.24
N ASP A 12 -21.88 6.06 2.41
CA ASP A 12 -21.88 4.95 3.36
C ASP A 12 -22.47 3.70 2.72
N GLY A 13 -21.80 2.57 2.88
CA GLY A 13 -22.25 1.30 2.32
C GLY A 13 -21.10 0.35 2.00
N THR A 14 -21.45 -0.84 1.53
CA THR A 14 -20.47 -1.86 1.10
C THR A 14 -20.41 -1.94 -0.42
N TYR A 15 -19.21 -1.77 -0.93
CA TYR A 15 -18.87 -1.88 -2.35
C TYR A 15 -18.15 -3.21 -2.56
N HIS A 16 -18.84 -4.16 -3.15
CA HIS A 16 -18.34 -5.54 -3.25
C HIS A 16 -17.95 -5.90 -4.68
N ASN A 17 -16.78 -6.55 -4.84
CA ASN A 17 -16.24 -7.00 -6.12
C ASN A 17 -16.18 -5.88 -7.16
N LEU A 18 -15.53 -4.78 -6.81
CA LEU A 18 -15.34 -3.66 -7.73
C LEU A 18 -14.41 -4.00 -8.90
N GLU A 19 -13.72 -5.14 -8.81
CA GLU A 19 -12.77 -5.65 -9.80
C GLU A 19 -11.63 -4.66 -10.06
N GLU A 20 -11.46 -4.16 -11.29
CA GLU A 20 -10.38 -3.22 -11.59
C GLU A 20 -10.91 -1.78 -11.65
N ILE A 21 -10.30 -0.91 -10.86
CA ILE A 21 -10.62 0.52 -10.79
C ILE A 21 -9.37 1.33 -11.11
N HIS A 22 -9.54 2.37 -11.89
CA HIS A 22 -8.50 3.35 -12.20
C HIS A 22 -8.83 4.69 -11.55
N PHE A 23 -8.07 5.05 -10.52
CA PHE A 23 -8.07 6.38 -9.95
C PHE A 23 -6.92 7.17 -10.57
N THR A 24 -7.25 8.01 -11.53
CA THR A 24 -6.26 8.74 -12.33
C THR A 24 -6.67 10.19 -12.53
N GLY A 25 -5.68 11.04 -12.73
CA GLY A 25 -5.90 12.46 -12.97
C GLY A 25 -4.64 13.28 -12.74
N LYS A 26 -4.80 14.57 -12.86
CA LYS A 26 -3.74 15.55 -12.64
C LYS A 26 -4.22 16.65 -11.70
N GLY A 27 -4.05 16.42 -10.41
CA GLY A 27 -4.17 17.46 -9.39
C GLY A 27 -2.96 18.40 -9.40
N VAL A 28 -2.91 19.32 -8.45
CA VAL A 28 -1.75 20.20 -8.24
C VAL A 28 -1.48 20.36 -6.74
N SER A 29 -0.30 20.83 -6.39
CA SER A 29 0.05 21.11 -5.00
C SER A 29 -0.99 22.04 -4.35
N GLY A 30 -1.49 21.64 -3.17
CA GLY A 30 -2.55 22.35 -2.46
C GLY A 30 -3.98 22.15 -2.99
N LYS A 31 -4.15 21.49 -4.16
CA LYS A 31 -5.46 21.14 -4.72
C LYS A 31 -5.42 19.73 -5.33
N PRO A 32 -5.23 18.68 -4.52
CA PRO A 32 -5.25 17.31 -5.02
C PRO A 32 -6.65 16.96 -5.55
N ILE A 33 -6.70 15.94 -6.41
CA ILE A 33 -7.95 15.24 -6.69
C ILE A 33 -8.12 14.19 -5.60
N VAL A 34 -9.28 14.19 -4.92
CA VAL A 34 -9.51 13.35 -3.74
C VAL A 34 -10.52 12.26 -4.05
N TRP A 35 -10.24 11.03 -3.64
CA TRP A 35 -11.24 9.96 -3.54
C TRP A 35 -11.37 9.56 -2.07
N ARG A 36 -12.55 9.77 -1.50
CA ARG A 36 -12.76 9.58 -0.06
C ARG A 36 -14.13 9.00 0.29
N ALA A 37 -14.23 8.46 1.49
CA ALA A 37 -15.54 8.17 2.08
C ALA A 37 -16.27 9.47 2.45
N GLU A 38 -17.61 9.43 2.44
CA GLU A 38 -18.44 10.51 3.00
C GLU A 38 -18.24 10.60 4.53
N ASN A 39 -18.31 9.45 5.18
CA ASN A 39 -17.98 9.30 6.60
C ASN A 39 -16.84 8.30 6.77
N PRO A 40 -15.78 8.64 7.52
CA PRO A 40 -14.60 7.77 7.67
C PRO A 40 -14.96 6.35 8.11
N GLY A 41 -14.44 5.36 7.38
CA GLY A 41 -14.65 3.94 7.65
C GLY A 41 -16.06 3.41 7.36
N LYS A 42 -16.97 4.21 6.80
CA LYS A 42 -18.33 3.78 6.46
C LYS A 42 -18.50 3.36 4.99
N ALA A 43 -17.59 3.75 4.12
CA ALA A 43 -17.48 3.20 2.77
C ALA A 43 -16.55 1.97 2.82
N VAL A 44 -17.14 0.78 2.79
CA VAL A 44 -16.42 -0.49 2.92
C VAL A 44 -16.20 -1.09 1.53
N ILE A 45 -14.95 -1.31 1.16
CA ILE A 45 -14.57 -1.98 -0.08
C ILE A 45 -14.19 -3.42 0.25
N SER A 46 -14.80 -4.39 -0.42
CA SER A 46 -14.62 -5.81 -0.14
C SER A 46 -14.63 -6.66 -1.41
N GLY A 47 -14.16 -7.92 -1.29
CA GLY A 47 -14.12 -8.85 -2.41
C GLY A 47 -12.98 -8.56 -3.38
N LYS A 48 -13.11 -8.98 -4.63
CA LYS A 48 -12.08 -8.83 -5.67
C LYS A 48 -11.80 -7.38 -5.99
N LEU A 49 -10.52 -6.99 -5.93
CA LEU A 49 -10.10 -5.61 -6.14
C LEU A 49 -8.74 -5.54 -6.81
N ARG A 50 -8.61 -4.65 -7.76
CA ARG A 50 -7.36 -4.08 -8.22
C ARG A 50 -7.54 -2.57 -8.39
N LEU A 51 -7.07 -1.79 -7.43
CA LEU A 51 -7.13 -0.34 -7.48
C LEU A 51 -5.81 0.20 -8.02
N LYS A 52 -5.84 0.76 -9.22
CA LYS A 52 -4.70 1.43 -9.84
C LYS A 52 -4.75 2.93 -9.61
N ILE A 53 -3.70 3.49 -9.02
CA ILE A 53 -3.54 4.91 -8.74
C ILE A 53 -2.38 5.43 -9.57
N TYR A 54 -2.62 6.36 -10.50
CA TYR A 54 -1.56 6.91 -11.34
C TYR A 54 -1.90 8.30 -11.87
N GLY A 55 -0.87 9.11 -11.99
CA GLY A 55 -0.98 10.54 -12.29
C GLY A 55 -0.35 11.38 -11.18
N GLU A 56 -0.82 12.59 -11.00
CA GLU A 56 -0.18 13.54 -10.10
C GLU A 56 -1.16 14.09 -9.05
N TYR A 57 -0.69 14.24 -7.80
CA TYR A 57 -1.44 14.83 -6.70
C TYR A 57 -2.84 14.22 -6.53
N LEU A 58 -2.91 12.90 -6.47
CA LEU A 58 -4.12 12.16 -6.14
C LEU A 58 -4.10 11.79 -4.67
N GLN A 59 -5.24 11.86 -4.01
CA GLN A 59 -5.36 11.52 -2.59
C GLN A 59 -6.49 10.52 -2.36
N LEU A 60 -6.15 9.39 -1.74
CA LEU A 60 -7.09 8.36 -1.29
C LEU A 60 -7.23 8.47 0.22
N GLU A 61 -8.46 8.64 0.74
CA GLU A 61 -8.63 8.86 2.18
C GLU A 61 -9.91 8.29 2.78
N ASP A 62 -9.82 7.96 4.07
CA ASP A 62 -10.94 7.57 4.92
C ASP A 62 -11.68 6.29 4.49
N LEU A 63 -11.10 5.46 3.62
CA LEU A 63 -11.70 4.22 3.10
C LEU A 63 -11.37 3.02 4.00
N LEU A 64 -12.32 2.10 4.09
CA LEU A 64 -12.13 0.80 4.74
C LEU A 64 -12.10 -0.31 3.69
N PHE A 65 -10.94 -0.92 3.51
CA PHE A 65 -10.77 -2.17 2.77
C PHE A 65 -10.88 -3.32 3.79
N TYR A 66 -11.95 -4.08 3.73
CA TYR A 66 -12.22 -5.17 4.65
C TYR A 66 -12.60 -6.43 3.90
N LYS A 67 -11.83 -7.49 4.10
CA LYS A 67 -12.02 -8.73 3.35
C LYS A 67 -12.05 -8.51 1.84
N ALA A 68 -11.21 -7.59 1.35
CA ALA A 68 -10.88 -7.46 -0.05
C ALA A 68 -9.65 -8.31 -0.38
N TRP A 69 -9.42 -8.63 -1.65
CA TRP A 69 -8.23 -9.34 -2.10
C TRP A 69 -7.84 -8.97 -3.52
N ALA A 70 -6.56 -9.16 -3.84
CA ALA A 70 -5.99 -8.70 -5.09
C ALA A 70 -6.46 -9.51 -6.30
N ILE A 71 -6.78 -8.82 -7.38
CA ILE A 71 -6.77 -9.40 -8.71
C ILE A 71 -5.35 -9.25 -9.27
N GLY A 72 -4.63 -10.36 -9.38
CA GLY A 72 -3.24 -10.36 -9.76
C GLY A 72 -2.30 -10.23 -8.57
N HIS A 73 -1.38 -9.28 -8.59
CA HIS A 73 -0.29 -9.21 -7.61
C HIS A 73 -0.52 -8.19 -6.51
N ASP A 74 -0.79 -6.93 -6.86
CA ASP A 74 -1.00 -5.84 -5.92
C ASP A 74 -2.49 -5.47 -5.87
N MET A 75 -3.09 -5.38 -4.67
CA MET A 75 -4.48 -4.98 -4.47
C MET A 75 -4.66 -3.48 -4.73
N ILE A 76 -3.76 -2.67 -4.19
CA ILE A 76 -3.67 -1.22 -4.46
C ILE A 76 -2.30 -0.97 -5.10
N ASP A 77 -2.29 -0.52 -6.34
CA ASP A 77 -1.08 -0.36 -7.15
C ASP A 77 -0.90 1.10 -7.59
N PHE A 78 0.20 1.72 -7.18
CA PHE A 78 0.55 3.10 -7.57
C PHE A 78 1.13 3.16 -8.98
N GLN A 79 0.50 2.42 -9.88
CA GLN A 79 0.83 2.32 -11.30
C GLN A 79 -0.43 2.11 -12.13
N GLY A 80 -0.49 2.75 -13.30
CA GLY A 80 -1.44 2.43 -14.36
C GLY A 80 -0.95 1.29 -15.23
N GLU A 81 -0.66 1.59 -16.48
CA GLU A 81 0.06 0.68 -17.35
C GLU A 81 1.56 0.77 -17.11
N LYS A 82 2.34 -0.12 -17.73
CA LYS A 82 3.80 -0.14 -17.59
C LYS A 82 4.41 1.22 -17.93
N GLY A 83 5.19 1.77 -17.00
CA GLY A 83 5.84 3.07 -17.16
C GLY A 83 4.96 4.28 -16.82
N VAL A 84 3.70 4.06 -16.42
CA VAL A 84 2.79 5.14 -15.98
C VAL A 84 2.59 5.03 -14.48
N TYR A 85 3.22 5.93 -13.73
CA TYR A 85 3.31 5.88 -12.28
C TYR A 85 2.56 7.01 -11.59
N ALA A 86 2.37 6.85 -10.28
CA ALA A 86 1.89 7.89 -9.39
C ALA A 86 3.02 8.84 -8.97
N SER A 87 2.73 10.14 -8.89
CA SER A 87 3.68 11.14 -8.39
C SER A 87 2.97 12.12 -7.47
N PHE A 88 3.58 12.40 -6.30
CA PHE A 88 3.01 13.28 -5.28
C PHE A 88 1.60 12.85 -4.83
N CYS A 89 1.30 11.55 -4.93
CA CYS A 89 0.04 10.98 -4.50
C CYS A 89 0.11 10.56 -3.02
N ARG A 90 -1.06 10.48 -2.39
CA ARG A 90 -1.15 10.16 -0.96
C ARG A 90 -2.28 9.18 -0.68
N MET A 91 -2.00 8.20 0.18
CA MET A 91 -3.00 7.36 0.82
C MET A 91 -2.97 7.66 2.32
N THR A 92 -4.09 8.10 2.89
CA THR A 92 -4.13 8.54 4.28
C THR A 92 -5.42 8.15 4.97
N ARG A 93 -5.34 7.87 6.27
CA ARG A 93 -6.49 7.49 7.13
C ARG A 93 -7.33 6.33 6.56
N CYS A 94 -6.70 5.45 5.80
CA CYS A 94 -7.34 4.24 5.28
C CYS A 94 -7.09 3.05 6.22
N VAL A 95 -8.01 2.11 6.19
CA VAL A 95 -7.90 0.84 6.89
C VAL A 95 -7.82 -0.29 5.87
N ILE A 96 -6.84 -1.18 5.99
CA ILE A 96 -6.77 -2.45 5.26
C ILE A 96 -6.71 -3.56 6.30
N ASP A 97 -7.81 -4.31 6.43
CA ASP A 97 -7.97 -5.31 7.47
C ASP A 97 -8.57 -6.61 6.93
N GLU A 98 -8.00 -7.74 7.36
CA GLU A 98 -8.40 -9.07 6.89
C GLU A 98 -8.46 -9.24 5.36
N CYS A 99 -7.71 -8.46 4.61
CA CYS A 99 -7.68 -8.53 3.15
C CYS A 99 -6.82 -9.71 2.70
N ASN A 100 -7.42 -10.87 2.59
CA ASN A 100 -6.76 -12.13 2.24
C ASN A 100 -7.60 -12.86 1.19
N ASP A 101 -6.97 -13.29 0.09
CA ASP A 101 -7.64 -14.09 -0.94
C ASP A 101 -8.10 -15.44 -0.34
N PRO A 102 -9.40 -15.73 -0.30
CA PRO A 102 -9.90 -16.96 0.29
C PRO A 102 -9.52 -18.22 -0.48
N GLN A 103 -8.96 -18.08 -1.69
CA GLN A 103 -8.48 -19.21 -2.50
C GLN A 103 -6.99 -19.48 -2.33
N LYS A 104 -6.26 -18.57 -1.67
CA LYS A 104 -4.83 -18.73 -1.36
C LYS A 104 -4.65 -19.32 0.03
N GLY A 105 -3.68 -20.21 0.16
CA GLY A 105 -3.32 -20.79 1.44
C GLY A 105 -2.55 -19.84 2.34
N GLU A 106 -2.54 -20.14 3.62
CA GLU A 106 -1.81 -19.38 4.65
C GLU A 106 -0.39 -19.93 4.90
N ARG A 107 0.09 -20.85 4.04
CA ARG A 107 1.42 -21.48 4.14
C ARG A 107 2.35 -21.01 3.02
N PRO A 108 3.67 -21.10 3.22
CA PRO A 108 4.64 -20.77 2.19
C PRO A 108 4.37 -21.50 0.87
N ASN A 109 4.50 -20.79 -0.25
CA ASN A 109 4.28 -21.27 -1.62
C ASN A 109 2.82 -21.58 -2.01
N GLU A 110 1.84 -21.18 -1.20
CA GLU A 110 0.42 -21.30 -1.54
C GLU A 110 -0.15 -20.06 -2.25
N GLY A 111 0.72 -19.17 -2.68
CA GLY A 111 0.44 -17.97 -3.46
C GLY A 111 0.60 -16.68 -2.67
N ASP A 112 1.21 -15.71 -3.31
CA ASP A 112 1.47 -14.39 -2.73
C ASP A 112 0.39 -13.38 -3.16
N GLU A 113 0.12 -12.45 -2.27
CA GLU A 113 -0.76 -11.32 -2.47
C GLU A 113 -0.19 -10.10 -1.78
N TYR A 114 0.01 -9.01 -2.49
CA TYR A 114 0.50 -7.77 -1.93
C TYR A 114 -0.66 -6.79 -1.75
N TRP A 115 -0.71 -6.14 -0.58
CA TRP A 115 -1.79 -5.19 -0.34
C TRP A 115 -1.53 -3.86 -1.04
N VAL A 116 -0.31 -3.32 -0.91
CA VAL A 116 0.04 -2.05 -1.54
C VAL A 116 1.36 -2.17 -2.30
N GLY A 117 1.31 -1.91 -3.59
CA GLY A 117 2.48 -1.73 -4.46
C GLY A 117 2.76 -0.25 -4.68
N LEU A 118 3.78 0.29 -4.03
CA LEU A 118 4.13 1.69 -4.11
C LEU A 118 5.19 1.90 -5.19
N ARG A 119 4.83 2.62 -6.24
CA ARG A 119 5.67 2.96 -7.39
C ARG A 119 5.63 4.46 -7.66
N GLY A 120 6.53 4.93 -8.53
CA GLY A 120 6.62 6.34 -8.88
C GLY A 120 7.47 7.14 -7.91
N THR A 121 7.11 8.39 -7.64
CA THR A 121 7.97 9.28 -6.87
C THR A 121 7.19 10.23 -5.97
N ASN A 122 7.79 10.57 -4.82
CA ASN A 122 7.24 11.51 -3.83
C ASN A 122 5.83 11.15 -3.34
N ASN A 123 5.48 9.86 -3.31
CA ASN A 123 4.20 9.43 -2.77
C ASN A 123 4.30 9.24 -1.26
N ARG A 124 3.16 9.37 -0.58
CA ARG A 124 3.08 9.22 0.88
C ARG A 124 1.98 8.25 1.28
N ILE A 125 2.28 7.41 2.26
CA ILE A 125 1.29 6.55 2.94
C ILE A 125 1.38 6.86 4.43
N ASP A 126 0.30 7.42 4.98
CA ASP A 126 0.32 7.88 6.36
C ASP A 126 -1.02 7.72 7.08
N HIS A 127 -0.95 7.62 8.41
CA HIS A 127 -2.12 7.51 9.30
C HIS A 127 -3.05 6.35 8.92
N CYS A 128 -2.51 5.32 8.28
CA CYS A 128 -3.26 4.14 7.87
C CYS A 128 -3.12 3.02 8.91
N TYR A 129 -4.09 2.12 8.91
CA TYR A 129 -4.11 0.91 9.72
C TYR A 129 -4.07 -0.32 8.82
N PHE A 130 -3.10 -1.20 9.04
CA PHE A 130 -2.92 -2.45 8.31
C PHE A 130 -2.87 -3.60 9.30
N ALA A 131 -3.79 -4.56 9.21
CA ALA A 131 -3.80 -5.69 10.13
C ALA A 131 -4.35 -6.99 9.54
N ASN A 132 -4.04 -8.09 10.22
CA ASN A 132 -4.62 -9.41 9.96
C ASN A 132 -4.34 -9.97 8.55
N LYS A 133 -3.14 -9.69 8.02
CA LYS A 133 -2.69 -10.37 6.80
C LYS A 133 -2.22 -11.79 7.14
N ARG A 134 -2.81 -12.79 6.46
CA ARG A 134 -2.52 -14.22 6.70
C ARG A 134 -1.84 -14.89 5.50
N VAL A 135 -2.29 -14.61 4.29
CA VAL A 135 -1.69 -15.17 3.07
C VAL A 135 -0.29 -14.61 2.82
N GLY A 136 0.52 -15.30 2.02
CA GLY A 136 1.85 -14.88 1.61
C GLY A 136 1.86 -13.51 0.91
N GLY A 137 3.04 -12.98 0.65
CA GLY A 137 3.25 -11.65 0.09
C GLY A 137 3.21 -10.54 1.14
N LEU A 138 3.46 -9.34 0.75
CA LEU A 138 3.77 -8.20 1.60
C LEU A 138 2.55 -7.37 1.94
N VAL A 139 2.61 -6.62 3.04
CA VAL A 139 1.65 -5.55 3.29
C VAL A 139 1.96 -4.37 2.38
N LEU A 140 3.23 -3.95 2.30
CA LEU A 140 3.66 -2.85 1.45
C LEU A 140 4.97 -3.17 0.74
N GLN A 141 4.98 -3.07 -0.58
CA GLN A 141 6.16 -3.20 -1.41
C GLN A 141 6.49 -1.87 -2.08
N VAL A 142 7.68 -1.32 -1.84
CA VAL A 142 8.25 -0.26 -2.67
C VAL A 142 8.96 -0.92 -3.84
N TRP A 143 8.42 -0.70 -5.03
CA TRP A 143 8.95 -1.26 -6.26
C TRP A 143 10.00 -0.35 -6.89
N LEU A 144 11.13 -0.92 -7.27
CA LEU A 144 12.18 -0.22 -8.02
C LEU A 144 12.43 -0.91 -9.35
N SER A 145 12.79 -0.10 -10.33
CA SER A 145 13.32 -0.52 -11.63
C SER A 145 14.26 0.56 -12.17
N ALA A 146 14.93 0.32 -13.26
CA ALA A 146 15.85 1.30 -13.86
C ALA A 146 15.15 2.63 -14.23
N ASP A 147 13.87 2.56 -14.58
CA ASP A 147 13.02 3.71 -14.94
C ASP A 147 12.11 4.19 -13.79
N ASN A 148 12.15 3.51 -12.66
CA ASN A 148 11.35 3.82 -11.47
C ASN A 148 12.20 3.61 -10.21
N HIS A 149 13.10 4.51 -9.97
CA HIS A 149 13.87 4.64 -8.74
C HIS A 149 13.97 6.12 -8.36
N LEU A 150 14.75 6.50 -7.37
CA LEU A 150 14.69 7.83 -6.75
C LEU A 150 13.25 8.13 -6.29
N ASN A 151 12.66 7.14 -5.64
CA ASN A 151 11.26 7.16 -5.25
C ASN A 151 10.93 8.31 -4.29
N ASN A 152 11.82 8.63 -3.34
CA ASN A 152 11.61 9.66 -2.33
C ASN A 152 10.25 9.52 -1.63
N HIS A 153 9.79 8.30 -1.40
CA HIS A 153 8.52 8.04 -0.72
C HIS A 153 8.63 8.32 0.78
N LEU A 154 7.49 8.66 1.38
CA LEU A 154 7.34 8.79 2.83
C LEU A 154 6.27 7.82 3.32
N ILE A 155 6.63 6.94 4.25
CA ILE A 155 5.75 5.97 4.90
C ILE A 155 5.81 6.28 6.40
N ASP A 156 4.78 6.97 6.92
CA ASP A 156 4.86 7.53 8.26
C ASP A 156 3.54 7.49 9.03
N HIS A 157 3.63 7.45 10.37
CA HIS A 157 2.48 7.48 11.26
C HIS A 157 1.43 6.37 10.99
N ASN A 158 1.87 5.22 10.46
CA ASN A 158 0.99 4.08 10.23
C ASN A 158 1.05 3.10 11.39
N PHE A 159 -0.01 2.34 11.55
CA PHE A 159 -0.06 1.15 12.39
C PHE A 159 -0.04 -0.10 11.50
N PHE A 160 0.92 -0.98 11.75
CA PHE A 160 1.01 -2.31 11.16
C PHE A 160 0.87 -3.34 12.28
N GLY A 161 -0.07 -4.28 12.14
CA GLY A 161 -0.29 -5.22 13.21
C GLY A 161 -0.87 -6.56 12.82
N GLU A 162 -0.76 -7.48 13.81
CA GLU A 162 -1.36 -8.80 13.79
C GLU A 162 -1.02 -9.61 12.51
N ARG A 163 0.28 -9.82 12.28
CA ARG A 163 0.72 -10.79 11.28
C ARG A 163 1.31 -12.01 11.97
N GLN A 164 0.60 -13.11 11.92
CA GLN A 164 1.03 -14.38 12.49
C GLN A 164 2.24 -14.95 11.73
N PRO A 165 3.08 -15.78 12.38
CA PRO A 165 4.19 -16.46 11.72
C PRO A 165 3.72 -17.21 10.47
N TYR A 166 4.34 -16.92 9.35
CA TYR A 166 4.03 -17.52 8.06
C TYR A 166 4.80 -18.83 7.82
N GLY A 167 5.94 -18.97 8.51
CA GLY A 167 6.77 -20.19 8.45
C GLY A 167 7.67 -20.28 7.21
N GLY A 168 7.87 -19.19 6.49
CA GLY A 168 8.73 -19.11 5.30
C GLY A 168 9.06 -17.66 4.94
N ASN A 169 9.77 -17.48 3.83
CA ASN A 169 10.14 -16.17 3.31
C ASN A 169 8.97 -15.55 2.52
N GLY A 170 8.92 -14.24 2.42
CA GLY A 170 7.88 -13.51 1.67
C GLY A 170 6.71 -13.04 2.52
N ALA A 171 6.96 -12.79 3.80
CA ALA A 171 5.95 -12.33 4.73
C ALA A 171 6.39 -11.07 5.52
N GLU A 172 7.28 -10.28 4.95
CA GLU A 172 7.64 -8.97 5.50
C GLU A 172 6.42 -8.03 5.55
N ILE A 173 6.45 -7.08 6.44
CA ILE A 173 5.47 -6.00 6.45
C ILE A 173 5.81 -5.00 5.35
N ILE A 174 7.03 -4.48 5.34
CA ILE A 174 7.50 -3.53 4.31
C ILE A 174 8.73 -4.11 3.63
N ARG A 175 8.77 -4.07 2.30
CA ARG A 175 10.00 -4.32 1.55
C ARG A 175 10.30 -3.14 0.63
N ILE A 176 11.54 -2.65 0.66
CA ILE A 176 12.00 -1.56 -0.18
C ILE A 176 12.98 -2.10 -1.20
N GLY A 177 12.51 -2.30 -2.44
CA GLY A 177 13.27 -2.90 -3.52
C GLY A 177 13.24 -4.42 -3.54
N HIS A 178 14.10 -4.98 -4.38
CA HIS A 178 14.36 -6.40 -4.55
C HIS A 178 15.86 -6.65 -4.66
N SER A 179 16.31 -7.90 -4.53
CA SER A 179 17.72 -8.26 -4.61
C SER A 179 18.38 -7.77 -5.90
N TRP A 180 17.65 -7.80 -7.03
CA TRP A 180 18.15 -7.29 -8.32
C TRP A 180 18.21 -5.75 -8.40
N SER A 181 17.50 -5.02 -7.54
CA SER A 181 17.50 -3.56 -7.47
C SER A 181 18.34 -3.01 -6.31
N SER A 182 19.13 -3.86 -5.65
CA SER A 182 19.83 -3.51 -4.41
C SER A 182 20.85 -2.37 -4.56
N GLN A 183 21.31 -2.09 -5.76
CA GLN A 183 22.23 -0.99 -6.05
C GLN A 183 21.52 0.30 -6.50
N LEU A 184 20.18 0.27 -6.65
CA LEU A 184 19.40 1.45 -7.01
C LEU A 184 19.05 2.28 -5.77
N GLU A 185 19.02 3.59 -5.94
CA GLU A 185 18.62 4.51 -4.87
C GLU A 185 17.10 4.63 -4.82
N SER A 186 16.49 4.29 -3.69
CA SER A 186 15.07 4.55 -3.44
C SER A 186 14.84 5.88 -2.72
N ARG A 187 15.69 6.20 -1.73
CA ARG A 187 15.54 7.37 -0.86
C ARG A 187 14.20 7.39 -0.13
N THR A 188 13.61 6.22 0.09
CA THR A 188 12.37 6.10 0.85
C THR A 188 12.63 6.31 2.34
N ILE A 189 11.73 7.05 2.99
CA ILE A 189 11.76 7.30 4.43
C ILE A 189 10.62 6.50 5.07
N VAL A 190 10.95 5.71 6.10
CA VAL A 190 9.98 4.97 6.93
C VAL A 190 10.16 5.47 8.36
N GLU A 191 9.20 6.24 8.87
CA GLU A 191 9.36 6.88 10.17
C GLU A 191 8.05 6.97 10.96
N ASP A 192 8.19 7.04 12.28
CA ASP A 192 7.07 7.25 13.19
C ASP A 192 5.92 6.24 13.05
N ASN A 193 6.22 5.01 12.59
CA ASN A 193 5.24 3.92 12.47
C ASN A 193 5.29 3.02 13.71
N VAL A 194 4.18 2.34 13.96
CA VAL A 194 4.06 1.28 14.98
C VAL A 194 3.93 -0.06 14.28
N PHE A 195 4.77 -1.01 14.67
CA PHE A 195 4.73 -2.42 14.25
C PHE A 195 4.39 -3.27 15.48
N PHE A 196 3.17 -3.80 15.53
CA PHE A 196 2.64 -4.57 16.65
C PHE A 196 2.34 -5.99 16.25
N ARG A 197 2.99 -6.97 16.90
CA ARG A 197 2.85 -8.39 16.60
C ARG A 197 3.06 -8.72 15.12
N CYS A 198 4.07 -8.12 14.53
CA CYS A 198 4.44 -8.33 13.13
C CYS A 198 5.43 -9.51 13.03
N SER A 199 4.95 -10.72 13.16
CA SER A 199 5.76 -11.94 13.26
C SER A 199 5.69 -12.81 11.99
N GLY A 200 5.36 -12.24 10.83
CA GLY A 200 5.21 -12.99 9.58
C GLY A 200 6.46 -13.78 9.20
N GLU A 201 7.62 -13.13 9.27
CA GLU A 201 8.94 -13.74 9.11
C GLU A 201 9.98 -12.98 9.95
N ASN A 202 11.27 -13.35 9.81
CA ASN A 202 12.36 -12.74 10.57
C ASN A 202 12.61 -11.27 10.21
N GLU A 203 12.24 -10.85 8.99
CA GLU A 203 12.40 -9.47 8.50
C GLU A 203 11.05 -8.73 8.56
N ILE A 204 10.85 -7.84 9.51
CA ILE A 204 9.66 -6.98 9.54
C ILE A 204 9.75 -5.94 8.43
N ILE A 205 10.92 -5.32 8.28
CA ILE A 205 11.24 -4.39 7.19
C ILE A 205 12.48 -4.90 6.46
N SER A 206 12.32 -5.25 5.20
CA SER A 206 13.42 -5.69 4.32
C SER A 206 13.87 -4.56 3.40
N VAL A 207 15.13 -4.15 3.52
CA VAL A 207 15.69 -3.05 2.72
C VAL A 207 16.64 -3.61 1.68
N LYS A 208 16.21 -3.58 0.42
CA LYS A 208 16.94 -4.09 -0.76
C LYS A 208 17.12 -2.98 -1.80
N SER A 209 17.61 -1.83 -1.35
CA SER A 209 17.94 -0.64 -2.16
C SER A 209 18.75 0.35 -1.33
N CYS A 210 19.28 1.42 -1.96
CA CYS A 210 20.18 2.36 -1.34
C CYS A 210 19.46 3.64 -0.84
N HIS A 211 20.16 4.35 0.08
CA HIS A 211 19.82 5.70 0.56
C HIS A 211 18.47 5.81 1.27
N ASN A 212 17.97 4.72 1.86
CA ASN A 212 16.74 4.75 2.65
C ASN A 212 17.00 5.23 4.07
N VAL A 213 15.97 5.77 4.71
CA VAL A 213 16.02 6.22 6.11
C VAL A 213 14.93 5.52 6.90
N LEU A 214 15.31 4.77 7.93
CA LEU A 214 14.40 4.17 8.89
C LEU A 214 14.66 4.82 10.25
N ARG A 215 13.66 5.50 10.81
CA ARG A 215 13.84 6.18 12.10
C ARG A 215 12.54 6.33 12.88
N ARG A 216 12.65 6.37 14.20
CA ARG A 216 11.55 6.59 15.13
C ARG A 216 10.37 5.63 14.99
N ASN A 217 10.60 4.43 14.46
CA ASN A 217 9.59 3.39 14.40
C ASN A 217 9.58 2.63 15.74
N LEU A 218 8.39 2.27 16.19
CA LEU A 218 8.20 1.45 17.38
C LEU A 218 7.89 0.02 16.97
N PHE A 219 8.67 -0.94 17.44
CA PHE A 219 8.42 -2.37 17.30
C PHE A 219 8.00 -2.90 18.67
N TYR A 220 6.80 -3.49 18.74
CA TYR A 220 6.22 -3.93 20.00
C TYR A 220 5.63 -5.34 19.86
N GLU A 221 6.05 -6.24 20.73
CA GLU A 221 5.68 -7.67 20.69
C GLU A 221 5.88 -8.35 19.30
N SER A 222 6.89 -7.92 18.54
CA SER A 222 7.18 -8.38 17.17
C SER A 222 8.49 -9.16 17.12
#